data_a60d41dc952d6d4dcc23badab24884d9
#
_entry.id   a60d41dc952d6d4dcc23badab24884d9
#
_cell.length_a   1.000
_cell.length_b   1.000
_cell.length_c   1.000
_cell.angle_alpha   90.00
_cell.angle_beta   90.00
_cell.angle_gamma   90.00
#
_symmetry.space_group_name_H-M   'P 1'
#
loop_
_entity.id
_entity.type
_entity.pdbx_description
1 polymer ?
#
loop_
_entity_poly.entity_id
_entity_poly.type
_entity_poly.pdbx_seq_one_letter_code
_entity_poly.pdbx_strand_id
1 'polypeptide(L)'
;MDAFYASVEQLDYPELRGKAIAVGGGEPRGVVATASYEARKFGVRSAISGAQARKLCPHLIFVKPRFERYKQISMQIRAIFHEYTDLVEPLSLDEAYLDVTVNKKGNPSATLIAQEIRQRIFQQTGLTASAGISVNKFIAKIASDYRKPNGQTTITEAEVQDFLDRLDVRKFYGIGKV
;
A
#
# COMPACT_ATOMS: atom_id res chain seq x y z
N MET A 1 0.02 2.32 -1.38
CA MET A 1 1.49 2.19 -1.59
C MET A 1 2.00 0.88 -1.01
N ASP A 2 3.23 0.51 -1.30
CA ASP A 2 3.84 -0.71 -0.80
C ASP A 2 4.69 -0.42 0.44
N ALA A 3 4.30 -0.96 1.61
CA ALA A 3 4.96 -0.76 2.90
C ALA A 3 5.32 0.72 3.17
N PHE A 4 4.40 1.66 2.94
CA PHE A 4 4.63 3.08 2.69
C PHE A 4 5.63 3.73 3.65
N TYR A 5 5.36 3.77 4.95
CA TYR A 5 6.27 4.45 5.89
C TYR A 5 7.67 3.81 5.90
N ALA A 6 7.73 2.47 5.90
CA ALA A 6 9.01 1.78 5.87
C ALA A 6 9.78 2.03 4.56
N SER A 7 9.07 2.09 3.43
CA SER A 7 9.68 2.40 2.13
C SER A 7 10.20 3.84 2.06
N VAL A 8 9.49 4.80 2.68
CA VAL A 8 9.99 6.20 2.79
C VAL A 8 11.24 6.26 3.65
N GLU A 9 11.32 5.51 4.76
CA GLU A 9 12.53 5.47 5.57
C GLU A 9 13.69 4.85 4.82
N GLN A 10 13.48 3.75 4.09
CA GLN A 10 14.52 3.13 3.25
C GLN A 10 14.94 4.01 2.05
N LEU A 11 14.04 4.88 1.57
CA LEU A 11 14.36 5.85 0.52
C LEU A 11 15.29 6.96 1.03
N ASP A 12 14.92 7.58 2.17
CA ASP A 12 15.63 8.71 2.75
C ASP A 12 16.93 8.29 3.45
N TYR A 13 17.01 7.04 3.96
CA TYR A 13 18.15 6.48 4.67
C TYR A 13 18.66 5.21 3.96
N PRO A 14 19.60 5.36 2.99
CA PRO A 14 20.11 4.24 2.20
C PRO A 14 20.68 3.07 3.02
N GLU A 15 21.19 3.37 4.21
CA GLU A 15 21.71 2.36 5.15
C GLU A 15 20.62 1.41 5.69
N LEU A 16 19.34 1.77 5.56
CA LEU A 16 18.21 0.92 5.95
C LEU A 16 17.72 0.00 4.81
N ARG A 17 18.21 0.20 3.60
CA ARG A 17 17.79 -0.61 2.43
C ARG A 17 18.18 -2.06 2.62
N GLY A 18 17.25 -2.95 2.30
CA GLY A 18 17.43 -4.39 2.43
C GLY A 18 17.43 -4.90 3.89
N LYS A 19 17.25 -4.02 4.87
CA LYS A 19 17.18 -4.40 6.28
C LYS A 19 15.74 -4.58 6.76
N ALA A 20 15.57 -5.48 7.73
CA ALA A 20 14.30 -5.63 8.44
C ALA A 20 14.08 -4.42 9.34
N ILE A 21 13.15 -3.53 8.95
CA ILE A 21 12.79 -2.36 9.72
C ILE A 21 11.30 -2.33 10.07
N ALA A 22 10.97 -1.70 11.19
CA ALA A 22 9.60 -1.39 11.58
C ALA A 22 9.51 0.08 11.98
N VAL A 23 8.54 0.79 11.41
CA VAL A 23 8.23 2.15 11.80
C VAL A 23 7.27 2.11 12.99
N GLY A 24 7.62 2.77 14.10
CA GLY A 24 6.91 2.64 15.37
C GLY A 24 7.25 1.34 16.10
N GLY A 25 6.66 1.13 17.27
CA GLY A 25 6.86 -0.10 18.07
C GLY A 25 8.13 -0.14 18.92
N GLY A 26 9.03 0.83 18.80
CA GLY A 26 10.27 0.89 19.56
C GLY A 26 10.11 1.26 21.05
N GLU A 27 9.06 1.97 21.39
CA GLU A 27 8.76 2.43 22.74
C GLU A 27 8.00 1.35 23.56
N PRO A 28 8.06 1.40 24.91
CA PRO A 28 7.22 0.56 25.76
C PRO A 28 5.74 0.71 25.37
N ARG A 29 5.04 -0.40 25.16
CA ARG A 29 3.66 -0.45 24.65
C ARG A 29 3.49 0.08 23.21
N GLY A 30 4.58 0.39 22.49
CA GLY A 30 4.54 0.82 21.11
C GLY A 30 4.00 -0.26 20.19
N VAL A 31 3.30 0.18 19.14
CA VAL A 31 2.72 -0.67 18.08
C VAL A 31 3.41 -0.38 16.75
N VAL A 32 3.69 -1.43 15.99
CA VAL A 32 4.25 -1.30 14.64
C VAL A 32 3.21 -0.64 13.73
N ALA A 33 3.54 0.52 13.18
CA ALA A 33 2.70 1.19 12.18
C ALA A 33 2.87 0.53 10.81
N THR A 34 4.12 0.29 10.38
CA THR A 34 4.42 -0.38 9.11
C THR A 34 5.73 -1.16 9.24
N ALA A 35 5.78 -2.35 8.64
CA ALA A 35 6.98 -3.17 8.55
C ALA A 35 7.47 -3.26 7.10
N SER A 36 8.80 -3.22 6.89
CA SER A 36 9.42 -3.46 5.58
C SER A 36 9.15 -4.89 5.09
N TYR A 37 9.31 -5.13 3.79
CA TYR A 37 9.11 -6.46 3.24
C TYR A 37 10.12 -7.47 3.80
N GLU A 38 11.31 -7.04 4.13
CA GLU A 38 12.32 -7.85 4.81
C GLU A 38 11.83 -8.28 6.20
N ALA A 39 11.25 -7.37 6.97
CA ALA A 39 10.69 -7.68 8.29
C ALA A 39 9.45 -8.59 8.22
N ARG A 40 8.63 -8.42 7.16
CA ARG A 40 7.44 -9.27 6.93
C ARG A 40 7.78 -10.74 6.71
N LYS A 41 8.98 -11.07 6.19
CA LYS A 41 9.46 -12.45 6.05
C LYS A 41 9.57 -13.17 7.39
N PHE A 42 9.78 -12.44 8.48
CA PHE A 42 9.82 -12.95 9.85
C PHE A 42 8.45 -12.89 10.56
N GLY A 43 7.38 -12.50 9.84
CA GLY A 43 6.04 -12.38 10.42
C GLY A 43 5.75 -11.04 11.09
N VAL A 44 6.69 -10.07 11.03
CA VAL A 44 6.45 -8.70 11.56
C VAL A 44 5.45 -7.98 10.66
N ARG A 45 4.38 -7.44 11.25
CA ARG A 45 3.29 -6.77 10.52
C ARG A 45 2.80 -5.55 11.28
N SER A 46 2.04 -4.69 10.61
CA SER A 46 1.31 -3.59 11.27
C SER A 46 0.40 -4.13 12.38
N ALA A 47 0.14 -3.31 13.37
CA ALA A 47 -0.70 -3.56 14.54
C ALA A 47 -0.17 -4.57 15.58
N ILE A 48 0.96 -5.23 15.38
CA ILE A 48 1.58 -6.04 16.46
C ILE A 48 2.38 -5.13 17.41
N SER A 49 2.52 -5.59 18.66
CA SER A 49 3.36 -4.87 19.64
C SER A 49 4.84 -4.95 19.29
N GLY A 50 5.61 -3.92 19.66
CA GLY A 50 7.07 -3.92 19.48
C GLY A 50 7.76 -5.10 20.17
N ALA A 51 7.26 -5.52 21.35
CA ALA A 51 7.76 -6.70 22.04
C ALA A 51 7.57 -8.00 21.22
N GLN A 52 6.39 -8.16 20.60
CA GLN A 52 6.13 -9.28 19.72
C GLN A 52 7.00 -9.21 18.46
N ALA A 53 7.13 -8.03 17.87
CA ALA A 53 7.98 -7.82 16.69
C ALA A 53 9.45 -8.20 16.95
N ARG A 54 10.00 -7.85 18.11
CA ARG A 54 11.38 -8.26 18.54
C ARG A 54 11.52 -9.77 18.69
N LYS A 55 10.50 -10.44 19.21
CA LYS A 55 10.52 -11.92 19.33
C LYS A 55 10.55 -12.59 17.96
N LEU A 56 9.78 -12.05 17.00
CA LEU A 56 9.71 -12.58 15.64
C LEU A 56 10.98 -12.29 14.82
N CYS A 57 11.60 -11.12 15.05
CA CYS A 57 12.79 -10.68 14.32
C CYS A 57 13.76 -9.99 15.31
N PRO A 58 14.69 -10.75 15.94
CA PRO A 58 15.61 -10.20 16.96
C PRO A 58 16.52 -9.08 16.45
N HIS A 59 16.83 -9.07 15.14
CA HIS A 59 17.65 -8.04 14.48
C HIS A 59 16.83 -6.90 13.87
N LEU A 60 15.54 -6.79 14.21
CA LEU A 60 14.65 -5.75 13.72
C LEU A 60 15.10 -4.35 14.17
N ILE A 61 15.20 -3.44 13.21
CA ILE A 61 15.51 -2.03 13.47
C ILE A 61 14.20 -1.27 13.62
N PHE A 62 13.99 -0.65 14.79
CA PHE A 62 12.84 0.24 14.99
C PHE A 62 13.20 1.67 14.60
N VAL A 63 12.34 2.28 13.77
CA VAL A 63 12.48 3.64 13.28
C VAL A 63 11.35 4.49 13.83
N LYS A 64 11.67 5.72 14.30
CA LYS A 64 10.64 6.67 14.74
C LYS A 64 9.82 7.17 13.55
N PRO A 65 8.48 7.27 13.68
CA PRO A 65 7.65 7.81 12.61
C PRO A 65 7.95 9.28 12.31
N ARG A 66 8.01 9.62 11.02
CA ARG A 66 8.19 11.00 10.52
C ARG A 66 6.95 11.45 9.74
N PHE A 67 5.82 11.65 10.44
CA PHE A 67 4.52 11.89 9.80
C PHE A 67 4.51 13.07 8.83
N GLU A 68 5.24 14.14 9.10
CA GLU A 68 5.32 15.29 8.18
C GLU A 68 5.98 14.89 6.86
N ARG A 69 7.01 14.04 6.89
CA ARG A 69 7.64 13.50 5.68
C ARG A 69 6.66 12.62 4.90
N TYR A 70 5.91 11.77 5.58
CA TYR A 70 4.90 10.92 4.92
C TYR A 70 3.78 11.73 4.28
N LYS A 71 3.33 12.82 4.92
CA LYS A 71 2.37 13.75 4.34
C LYS A 71 2.89 14.44 3.08
N GLN A 72 4.15 14.87 3.08
CA GLN A 72 4.78 15.48 1.89
C GLN A 72 4.76 14.52 0.69
N ILE A 73 5.16 13.26 0.89
CA ILE A 73 5.12 12.26 -0.17
C ILE A 73 3.67 11.95 -0.58
N SER A 74 2.75 11.84 0.39
CA SER A 74 1.33 11.63 0.12
C SER A 74 0.74 12.72 -0.78
N MET A 75 1.08 13.99 -0.54
CA MET A 75 0.65 15.11 -1.39
C MET A 75 1.16 14.99 -2.83
N GLN A 76 2.41 14.57 -3.03
CA GLN A 76 2.96 14.33 -4.37
C GLN A 76 2.19 13.22 -5.10
N ILE A 77 1.90 12.12 -4.40
CA ILE A 77 1.13 11.00 -4.95
C ILE A 77 -0.29 11.45 -5.32
N ARG A 78 -0.95 12.22 -4.44
CA ARG A 78 -2.31 12.73 -4.70
C ARG A 78 -2.33 13.70 -5.89
N ALA A 79 -1.32 14.54 -6.06
CA ALA A 79 -1.20 15.39 -7.23
C ALA A 79 -1.19 14.58 -8.54
N ILE A 80 -0.47 13.43 -8.55
CA ILE A 80 -0.51 12.51 -9.69
C ILE A 80 -1.93 11.99 -9.94
N PHE A 81 -2.68 11.58 -8.89
CA PHE A 81 -4.05 11.09 -9.04
C PHE A 81 -4.97 12.11 -9.69
N HIS A 82 -4.90 13.37 -9.26
CA HIS A 82 -5.71 14.46 -9.79
C HIS A 82 -5.41 14.84 -11.24
N GLU A 83 -4.30 14.39 -11.81
CA GLU A 83 -4.06 14.52 -13.24
C GLU A 83 -4.92 13.58 -14.11
N TYR A 84 -5.49 12.52 -13.50
CA TYR A 84 -6.31 11.53 -14.19
C TYR A 84 -7.80 11.70 -13.92
N THR A 85 -8.17 12.09 -12.71
CA THR A 85 -9.57 12.29 -12.32
C THR A 85 -9.69 13.25 -11.15
N ASP A 86 -10.83 13.94 -11.05
CA ASP A 86 -11.19 14.71 -9.85
C ASP A 86 -11.87 13.85 -8.78
N LEU A 87 -12.36 12.66 -9.17
CA LEU A 87 -13.04 11.73 -8.28
C LEU A 87 -12.01 10.85 -7.53
N VAL A 88 -11.32 11.47 -6.59
CA VAL A 88 -10.33 10.82 -5.72
C VAL A 88 -10.87 10.77 -4.31
N GLU A 89 -10.99 9.57 -3.74
CA GLU A 89 -11.44 9.32 -2.38
C GLU A 89 -10.27 8.77 -1.54
N PRO A 90 -9.60 9.60 -0.73
CA PRO A 90 -8.51 9.15 0.12
C PRO A 90 -9.01 8.25 1.26
N LEU A 91 -8.33 7.15 1.50
CA LEU A 91 -8.56 6.26 2.65
C LEU A 91 -7.51 6.49 3.76
N SER A 92 -6.27 6.80 3.36
CA SER A 92 -5.15 7.06 4.26
C SER A 92 -4.14 7.99 3.57
N LEU A 93 -2.94 8.15 4.15
CA LEU A 93 -1.86 8.91 3.50
C LEU A 93 -1.37 8.24 2.21
N ASP A 94 -1.54 6.93 2.06
CA ASP A 94 -0.96 6.13 0.99
C ASP A 94 -1.98 5.31 0.18
N GLU A 95 -3.26 5.49 0.46
CA GLU A 95 -4.34 4.77 -0.23
C GLU A 95 -5.45 5.73 -0.66
N ALA A 96 -5.96 5.51 -1.87
CA ALA A 96 -7.14 6.20 -2.38
C ALA A 96 -7.89 5.32 -3.38
N TYR A 97 -9.19 5.53 -3.49
CA TYR A 97 -9.97 5.12 -4.66
C TYR A 97 -9.96 6.24 -5.70
N LEU A 98 -9.89 5.85 -6.95
CA LEU A 98 -9.99 6.73 -8.11
C LEU A 98 -11.11 6.21 -9.01
N ASP A 99 -12.12 7.03 -9.26
CA ASP A 99 -13.06 6.74 -10.34
C ASP A 99 -12.51 7.34 -11.64
N VAL A 100 -12.16 6.47 -12.56
CA VAL A 100 -11.58 6.82 -13.86
C VAL A 100 -12.52 6.51 -15.03
N THR A 101 -13.81 6.25 -14.74
CA THR A 101 -14.84 6.00 -15.76
C THR A 101 -14.89 7.15 -16.77
N VAL A 102 -14.92 8.39 -16.26
CA VAL A 102 -14.69 9.61 -17.05
C VAL A 102 -13.39 10.24 -16.55
N ASN A 103 -12.33 10.11 -17.34
CA ASN A 103 -11.00 10.55 -16.93
C ASN A 103 -10.44 11.66 -17.82
N LYS A 104 -9.50 12.43 -17.28
CA LYS A 104 -8.90 13.60 -17.93
C LYS A 104 -7.96 13.25 -19.10
N LYS A 105 -7.56 11.99 -19.24
CA LYS A 105 -6.66 11.52 -20.30
C LYS A 105 -7.39 10.97 -21.53
N GLY A 106 -8.71 10.82 -21.44
CA GLY A 106 -9.51 10.20 -22.52
C GLY A 106 -9.16 8.73 -22.78
N ASN A 107 -8.49 8.07 -21.83
CA ASN A 107 -8.09 6.67 -21.97
C ASN A 107 -9.25 5.78 -21.46
N PRO A 108 -9.83 4.90 -22.30
CA PRO A 108 -10.93 4.03 -21.89
C PRO A 108 -10.51 2.87 -20.97
N SER A 109 -9.21 2.64 -20.81
CA SER A 109 -8.69 1.51 -20.04
C SER A 109 -8.22 1.91 -18.64
N ALA A 110 -9.02 1.63 -17.62
CA ALA A 110 -8.63 1.81 -16.22
C ALA A 110 -7.35 1.02 -15.85
N THR A 111 -7.12 -0.13 -16.50
CA THR A 111 -5.92 -0.95 -16.34
C THR A 111 -4.65 -0.20 -16.81
N LEU A 112 -4.70 0.45 -17.97
CA LEU A 112 -3.59 1.22 -18.49
C LEU A 112 -3.36 2.51 -17.67
N ILE A 113 -4.43 3.16 -17.24
CA ILE A 113 -4.35 4.33 -16.34
C ILE A 113 -3.64 3.94 -15.05
N ALA A 114 -4.02 2.83 -14.41
CA ALA A 114 -3.39 2.38 -13.19
C ALA A 114 -1.91 2.03 -13.38
N GLN A 115 -1.55 1.45 -14.51
CA GLN A 115 -0.15 1.17 -14.89
C GLN A 115 0.65 2.46 -15.00
N GLU A 116 0.13 3.45 -15.71
CA GLU A 116 0.77 4.76 -15.88
C GLU A 116 0.93 5.50 -14.54
N ILE A 117 -0.13 5.53 -13.72
CA ILE A 117 -0.07 6.14 -12.37
C ILE A 117 1.04 5.50 -11.53
N ARG A 118 1.12 4.17 -11.47
CA ARG A 118 2.15 3.44 -10.72
C ARG A 118 3.55 3.76 -11.22
N GLN A 119 3.73 3.82 -12.53
CA GLN A 119 5.01 4.19 -13.14
C GLN A 119 5.41 5.62 -12.79
N ARG A 120 4.47 6.57 -12.84
CA ARG A 120 4.73 7.97 -12.49
C ARG A 120 5.04 8.15 -11.01
N ILE A 121 4.34 7.44 -10.13
CA ILE A 121 4.66 7.43 -8.70
C ILE A 121 6.12 7.01 -8.52
N PHE A 122 6.55 5.91 -9.14
CA PHE A 122 7.92 5.44 -9.04
C PHE A 122 8.93 6.46 -9.59
N GLN A 123 8.67 7.04 -10.75
CA GLN A 123 9.55 8.04 -11.38
C GLN A 123 9.69 9.30 -10.52
N GLN A 124 8.62 9.77 -9.89
CA GLN A 124 8.63 11.00 -9.11
C GLN A 124 9.09 10.83 -7.67
N THR A 125 8.82 9.67 -7.07
CA THR A 125 9.07 9.47 -5.63
C THR A 125 10.10 8.38 -5.33
N GLY A 126 10.46 7.53 -6.28
CA GLY A 126 11.27 6.33 -6.07
C GLY A 126 10.52 5.20 -5.32
N LEU A 127 9.24 5.38 -5.01
CA LEU A 127 8.43 4.42 -4.25
C LEU A 127 7.52 3.60 -5.18
N THR A 128 7.24 2.37 -4.79
CA THR A 128 6.31 1.50 -5.54
C THR A 128 4.89 1.59 -5.00
N ALA A 129 3.94 1.38 -5.90
CA ALA A 129 2.53 1.26 -5.59
C ALA A 129 1.95 -0.01 -6.22
N SER A 130 0.96 -0.60 -5.55
CA SER A 130 0.14 -1.68 -6.10
C SER A 130 -1.27 -1.18 -6.36
N ALA A 131 -1.90 -1.67 -7.42
CA ALA A 131 -3.23 -1.26 -7.83
C ALA A 131 -4.17 -2.46 -8.01
N GLY A 132 -5.40 -2.28 -7.58
CA GLY A 132 -6.53 -3.15 -7.91
C GLY A 132 -7.53 -2.38 -8.78
N ILE A 133 -7.96 -2.97 -9.87
CA ILE A 133 -8.90 -2.39 -10.82
C ILE A 133 -10.14 -3.28 -10.89
N SER A 134 -11.32 -2.72 -10.68
CA SER A 134 -12.56 -3.46 -10.80
C SER A 134 -13.76 -2.51 -10.95
N VAL A 135 -14.95 -3.08 -11.08
CA VAL A 135 -16.22 -2.37 -11.24
C VAL A 135 -16.73 -1.71 -9.95
N ASN A 136 -16.14 -2.02 -8.80
CA ASN A 136 -16.50 -1.41 -7.53
C ASN A 136 -15.30 -1.31 -6.56
N LYS A 137 -15.44 -0.44 -5.55
CA LYS A 137 -14.39 -0.16 -4.54
C LYS A 137 -14.00 -1.39 -3.73
N PHE A 138 -14.96 -2.24 -3.38
CA PHE A 138 -14.72 -3.42 -2.54
C PHE A 138 -13.79 -4.41 -3.22
N ILE A 139 -14.09 -4.79 -4.46
CA ILE A 139 -13.25 -5.72 -5.24
C ILE A 139 -11.90 -5.07 -5.57
N ALA A 140 -11.88 -3.80 -5.98
CA ALA A 140 -10.65 -3.08 -6.27
C ALA A 140 -9.69 -3.06 -5.06
N LYS A 141 -10.23 -2.84 -3.84
CA LYS A 141 -9.43 -2.85 -2.61
C LYS A 141 -8.79 -4.20 -2.35
N ILE A 142 -9.54 -5.29 -2.47
CA ILE A 142 -9.03 -6.65 -2.29
C ILE A 142 -8.00 -6.98 -3.38
N ALA A 143 -8.31 -6.66 -4.64
CA ALA A 143 -7.43 -6.91 -5.78
C ALA A 143 -6.09 -6.17 -5.64
N SER A 144 -6.06 -4.98 -5.02
CA SER A 144 -4.84 -4.22 -4.82
C SER A 144 -3.80 -4.93 -3.95
N ASP A 145 -4.23 -5.85 -3.07
CA ASP A 145 -3.34 -6.62 -2.19
C ASP A 145 -2.84 -7.93 -2.82
N TYR A 146 -3.45 -8.36 -3.94
CA TYR A 146 -3.27 -9.71 -4.47
C TYR A 146 -1.85 -9.96 -5.01
N ARG A 147 -1.22 -8.95 -5.61
CA ARG A 147 0.12 -9.04 -6.22
C ARG A 147 1.10 -8.02 -5.63
N LYS A 148 0.97 -7.67 -4.35
CA LYS A 148 1.96 -6.82 -3.66
C LYS A 148 3.29 -7.55 -3.47
N PRO A 149 4.42 -6.85 -3.56
CA PRO A 149 4.61 -5.44 -3.90
C PRO A 149 4.67 -5.18 -5.40
N ASN A 150 4.52 -3.92 -5.77
CA ASN A 150 4.64 -3.39 -7.15
C ASN A 150 3.79 -4.17 -8.16
N GLY A 151 2.62 -4.62 -7.74
CA GLY A 151 1.72 -5.43 -8.52
C GLY A 151 0.48 -4.68 -9.00
N GLN A 152 -0.20 -5.27 -9.97
CA GLN A 152 -1.47 -4.79 -10.47
C GLN A 152 -2.39 -5.97 -10.76
N THR A 153 -3.64 -5.87 -10.33
CA THR A 153 -4.64 -6.92 -10.55
C THR A 153 -5.93 -6.26 -11.05
N THR A 154 -6.39 -6.70 -12.21
CA THR A 154 -7.69 -6.30 -12.76
C THR A 154 -8.66 -7.46 -12.59
N ILE A 155 -9.85 -7.18 -12.08
CA ILE A 155 -10.97 -8.10 -11.95
C ILE A 155 -12.13 -7.48 -12.72
N THR A 156 -12.45 -8.05 -13.85
CA THR A 156 -13.59 -7.63 -14.69
C THR A 156 -14.92 -8.01 -14.05
N GLU A 157 -16.02 -7.40 -14.49
CA GLU A 157 -17.36 -7.72 -13.97
C GLU A 157 -17.68 -9.21 -14.06
N ALA A 158 -17.33 -9.86 -15.18
CA ALA A 158 -17.54 -11.29 -15.38
C ALA A 158 -16.72 -12.18 -14.44
N GLU A 159 -15.58 -11.68 -13.93
CA GLU A 159 -14.68 -12.44 -13.05
C GLU A 159 -14.98 -12.25 -11.55
N VAL A 160 -15.84 -11.28 -11.19
CA VAL A 160 -16.09 -10.92 -9.78
C VAL A 160 -16.56 -12.11 -8.96
N GLN A 161 -17.54 -12.87 -9.47
CA GLN A 161 -18.10 -14.00 -8.71
C GLN A 161 -17.05 -15.10 -8.50
N ASP A 162 -16.36 -15.51 -9.53
CA ASP A 162 -15.29 -16.52 -9.46
C ASP A 162 -14.14 -16.08 -8.55
N PHE A 163 -13.82 -14.79 -8.57
CA PHE A 163 -12.80 -14.22 -7.70
C PHE A 163 -13.20 -14.31 -6.23
N LEU A 164 -14.44 -13.95 -5.90
CA LEU A 164 -14.96 -14.00 -4.53
C LEU A 164 -15.08 -15.44 -4.01
N ASP A 165 -15.53 -16.38 -4.83
CA ASP A 165 -15.73 -17.79 -4.44
C ASP A 165 -14.41 -18.48 -4.06
N ARG A 166 -13.30 -18.04 -4.65
CA ARG A 166 -11.95 -18.56 -4.37
C ARG A 166 -11.22 -17.80 -3.27
N LEU A 167 -11.80 -16.70 -2.80
CA LEU A 167 -11.13 -15.83 -1.83
C LEU A 167 -11.32 -16.36 -0.41
N ASP A 168 -10.21 -16.52 0.32
CA ASP A 168 -10.26 -16.80 1.76
C ASP A 168 -11.01 -15.66 2.48
N VAL A 169 -11.99 -16.00 3.32
CA VAL A 169 -12.82 -15.03 4.05
C VAL A 169 -12.00 -14.01 4.83
N ARG A 170 -10.82 -14.40 5.32
CA ARG A 170 -9.89 -13.51 6.04
C ARG A 170 -9.27 -12.40 5.18
N LYS A 171 -9.41 -12.49 3.86
CA LYS A 171 -8.94 -11.47 2.90
C LYS A 171 -10.01 -10.46 2.54
N PHE A 172 -11.24 -10.68 2.96
CA PHE A 172 -12.30 -9.71 2.74
C PHE A 172 -12.02 -8.44 3.53
N TYR A 173 -12.07 -7.30 2.84
CA TYR A 173 -11.85 -6.01 3.47
C TYR A 173 -12.94 -5.73 4.52
N GLY A 174 -12.53 -5.35 5.73
CA GLY A 174 -13.44 -5.08 6.83
C GLY A 174 -13.77 -6.29 7.71
N ILE A 175 -13.38 -7.51 7.30
CA ILE A 175 -13.51 -8.71 8.15
C ILE A 175 -12.21 -8.86 8.94
N GLY A 176 -12.30 -8.59 10.26
CA GLY A 176 -11.17 -8.79 11.17
C GLY A 176 -10.88 -10.26 11.42
N LYS A 177 -9.79 -10.55 12.16
CA LYS A 177 -9.58 -11.89 12.68
C LYS A 177 -10.69 -12.19 13.69
N VAL A 178 -11.49 -13.17 13.39
CA VAL A 178 -12.43 -13.80 14.35
C VAL A 178 -11.65 -14.74 15.23
#